data_db00b6b9b22714c5b9d1ab8bbc0b660a
#
_entry.id   db00b6b9b22714c5b9d1ab8bbc0b660a
#
_cell.length_a   1.000
_cell.length_b   1.000
_cell.length_c   1.000
_cell.angle_alpha   90.00
_cell.angle_beta   90.00
_cell.angle_gamma   90.00
#
_symmetry.space_group_name_H-M   'P 1'
#
loop_
_entity.id
_entity.type
_entity.pdbx_description
1 polymer ?
#
loop_
_entity_poly.entity_id
_entity_poly.type
_entity_poly.pdbx_seq_one_letter_code
_entity_poly.pdbx_strand_id
1 'polypeptide(L)'
;MNIILLSGGSGKRLWPLSNDIRSKQFIKIFKTDDGYESMVQRVYRQITEVDRGASVTIATSKTQVSAIHNQLGDAVGVCVEPCRRDTFPAIALATAYLHDVKGVGMDEPVVVCPVDPYVNNDYFEALQQLSALAEKGGANLSLMGIEPTYPSEKYGYIIPESAAAVSPVRTFK
;
A
#
# COMPACT_ATOMS: atom_id res chain seq x y z
N MET A 1 1.19 9.88 8.78
CA MET A 1 0.70 8.47 8.69
C MET A 1 1.87 7.50 8.67
N ASN A 2 1.75 6.33 9.33
CA ASN A 2 2.63 5.19 9.12
C ASN A 2 2.03 4.29 8.02
N ILE A 3 2.73 4.11 6.89
CA ILE A 3 2.20 3.38 5.74
C ILE A 3 3.09 2.18 5.41
N ILE A 4 2.47 1.01 5.25
CA ILE A 4 3.08 -0.18 4.66
C ILE A 4 2.61 -0.29 3.21
N LEU A 5 3.54 -0.21 2.25
CA LEU A 5 3.29 -0.51 0.85
C LEU A 5 3.62 -1.98 0.58
N LEU A 6 2.63 -2.74 0.13
CA LEU A 6 2.81 -4.15 -0.22
C LEU A 6 3.36 -4.27 -1.65
N SER A 7 4.59 -4.74 -1.79
CA SER A 7 5.31 -4.86 -3.06
C SER A 7 5.72 -6.30 -3.40
N GLY A 8 5.02 -7.31 -2.87
CA GLY A 8 5.39 -8.74 -3.00
C GLY A 8 5.10 -9.39 -4.36
N GLY A 9 4.45 -8.72 -5.31
CA GLY A 9 4.01 -9.31 -6.59
C GLY A 9 5.17 -9.68 -7.54
N SER A 10 5.11 -10.89 -8.16
CA SER A 10 6.10 -11.32 -9.17
C SER A 10 6.00 -10.58 -10.51
N GLY A 11 4.89 -9.89 -10.76
CA GLY A 11 4.69 -9.12 -11.98
C GLY A 11 4.60 -9.91 -13.29
N LYS A 12 4.60 -11.25 -13.25
CA LYS A 12 4.67 -12.13 -14.45
C LYS A 12 3.57 -11.89 -15.50
N ARG A 13 2.45 -11.27 -15.10
CA ARG A 13 1.31 -11.01 -15.99
C ARG A 13 1.60 -10.01 -17.12
N LEU A 14 2.66 -9.22 -17.01
CA LEU A 14 3.08 -8.24 -18.02
C LEU A 14 4.30 -8.71 -18.84
N TRP A 15 4.58 -10.00 -18.86
CA TRP A 15 5.65 -10.53 -19.74
C TRP A 15 5.43 -10.14 -21.20
N PRO A 16 6.46 -9.69 -21.96
CA PRO A 16 7.89 -9.65 -21.61
C PRO A 16 8.35 -8.38 -20.89
N LEU A 17 7.47 -7.41 -20.59
CA LEU A 17 7.83 -6.16 -19.91
C LEU A 17 8.29 -6.38 -18.48
N SER A 18 7.71 -7.37 -17.79
CA SER A 18 8.08 -7.75 -16.43
C SER A 18 8.50 -9.22 -16.33
N ASN A 19 9.38 -9.51 -15.40
CA ASN A 19 9.87 -10.84 -15.07
C ASN A 19 10.24 -10.93 -13.58
N ASP A 20 10.82 -12.05 -13.13
CA ASP A 20 11.18 -12.26 -11.72
C ASP A 20 12.24 -11.27 -11.20
N ILE A 21 13.09 -10.72 -12.08
CA ILE A 21 14.11 -9.71 -11.73
C ILE A 21 13.52 -8.30 -11.86
N ARG A 22 12.73 -8.06 -12.90
CA ARG A 22 12.13 -6.75 -13.20
C ARG A 22 10.63 -6.82 -12.98
N SER A 23 10.21 -6.63 -11.73
CA SER A 23 8.78 -6.60 -11.38
C SER A 23 8.07 -5.37 -11.94
N LYS A 24 6.77 -5.50 -12.26
CA LYS A 24 5.95 -4.49 -12.95
C LYS A 24 5.99 -3.10 -12.30
N GLN A 25 5.99 -3.04 -10.96
CA GLN A 25 5.94 -1.80 -10.19
C GLN A 25 7.20 -0.93 -10.30
N PHE A 26 8.31 -1.48 -10.84
CA PHE A 26 9.58 -0.75 -11.05
C PHE A 26 9.80 -0.34 -12.51
N ILE A 27 8.88 -0.64 -13.42
CA ILE A 27 8.98 -0.24 -14.82
C ILE A 27 8.55 1.22 -14.95
N LYS A 28 9.41 2.08 -15.51
CA LYS A 28 9.14 3.50 -15.73
C LYS A 28 8.28 3.67 -16.98
N ILE A 29 6.98 3.77 -16.83
CA ILE A 29 5.99 3.90 -17.92
C ILE A 29 5.05 5.09 -17.78
N PHE A 30 5.04 5.73 -16.58
CA PHE A 30 4.17 6.88 -16.34
C PHE A 30 4.91 8.16 -16.68
N LYS A 31 4.36 8.92 -17.64
CA LYS A 31 4.95 10.17 -18.10
C LYS A 31 4.82 11.25 -17.02
N THR A 32 5.90 11.97 -16.79
CA THR A 32 5.98 13.18 -15.96
C THR A 32 6.57 14.32 -16.78
N ASP A 33 6.63 15.51 -16.22
CA ASP A 33 7.25 16.67 -16.90
C ASP A 33 8.75 16.45 -17.16
N ASP A 34 9.44 15.74 -16.23
CA ASP A 34 10.88 15.47 -16.27
C ASP A 34 11.25 14.11 -16.90
N GLY A 35 10.28 13.37 -17.46
CA GLY A 35 10.53 12.07 -18.07
C GLY A 35 9.52 11.00 -17.73
N TYR A 36 9.97 9.89 -17.13
CA TYR A 36 9.10 8.76 -16.78
C TYR A 36 9.35 8.30 -15.36
N GLU A 37 8.28 8.06 -14.61
CA GLU A 37 8.28 7.43 -13.30
C GLU A 37 7.73 5.99 -13.34
N SER A 38 8.11 5.20 -12.37
CA SER A 38 7.53 3.87 -12.12
C SER A 38 6.31 3.98 -11.21
N MET A 39 5.55 2.87 -11.07
CA MET A 39 4.40 2.85 -10.17
C MET A 39 4.80 3.11 -8.72
N VAL A 40 5.90 2.52 -8.25
CA VAL A 40 6.36 2.75 -6.87
C VAL A 40 6.78 4.20 -6.64
N GLN A 41 7.41 4.86 -7.63
CA GLN A 41 7.75 6.28 -7.55
C GLN A 41 6.50 7.16 -7.54
N ARG A 42 5.53 6.86 -8.41
CA ARG A 42 4.24 7.55 -8.50
C ARG A 42 3.49 7.49 -7.16
N VAL A 43 3.30 6.29 -6.63
CA VAL A 43 2.57 6.08 -5.36
C VAL A 43 3.28 6.79 -4.21
N TYR A 44 4.61 6.68 -4.12
CA TYR A 44 5.39 7.39 -3.10
C TYR A 44 5.22 8.92 -3.21
N ARG A 45 5.31 9.47 -4.41
CA ARG A 45 5.11 10.91 -4.66
C ARG A 45 3.71 11.35 -4.24
N GLN A 46 2.66 10.63 -4.65
CA GLN A 46 1.27 10.95 -4.30
C GLN A 46 1.04 10.92 -2.78
N ILE A 47 1.59 9.93 -2.07
CA ILE A 47 1.53 9.87 -0.61
C ILE A 47 2.17 11.11 0.02
N THR A 48 3.36 11.48 -0.42
CA THR A 48 4.11 12.61 0.15
C THR A 48 3.56 13.98 -0.26
N GLU A 49 2.83 14.08 -1.36
CA GLU A 49 2.06 15.27 -1.72
C GLU A 49 0.88 15.49 -0.77
N VAL A 50 0.18 14.42 -0.37
CA VAL A 50 -0.96 14.46 0.55
C VAL A 50 -0.49 14.59 2.01
N ASP A 51 0.53 13.84 2.40
CA ASP A 51 1.08 13.87 3.76
C ASP A 51 2.61 13.92 3.72
N ARG A 52 3.16 15.12 3.86
CA ARG A 52 4.62 15.35 3.88
C ARG A 52 5.33 14.68 5.07
N GLY A 53 4.58 14.35 6.12
CA GLY A 53 5.08 13.65 7.29
C GLY A 53 4.91 12.13 7.24
N ALA A 54 4.42 11.58 6.13
CA ALA A 54 4.19 10.15 6.01
C ALA A 54 5.49 9.35 6.13
N SER A 55 5.49 8.36 7.01
CA SER A 55 6.55 7.35 7.12
C SER A 55 6.16 6.15 6.27
N VAL A 56 6.88 5.94 5.17
CA VAL A 56 6.58 4.87 4.20
C VAL A 56 7.56 3.72 4.37
N THR A 57 7.05 2.51 4.59
CA THR A 57 7.82 1.26 4.61
C THR A 57 7.30 0.32 3.53
N ILE A 58 8.20 -0.23 2.72
CA ILE A 58 7.85 -1.16 1.64
C ILE A 58 8.12 -2.60 2.10
N ALA A 59 7.06 -3.39 2.20
CA ALA A 59 7.15 -4.83 2.41
C ALA A 59 7.45 -5.51 1.06
N THR A 60 8.58 -6.22 0.97
CA THR A 60 9.09 -6.69 -0.31
C THR A 60 9.93 -7.96 -0.19
N SER A 61 10.25 -8.58 -1.31
CA SER A 61 11.20 -9.70 -1.37
C SER A 61 12.64 -9.20 -1.53
N LYS A 62 13.61 -10.04 -1.14
CA LYS A 62 15.05 -9.75 -1.26
C LYS A 62 15.47 -9.31 -2.67
N THR A 63 14.86 -9.88 -3.71
CA THR A 63 15.19 -9.58 -5.12
C THR A 63 14.80 -8.17 -5.57
N GLN A 64 13.93 -7.49 -4.83
CA GLN A 64 13.42 -6.15 -5.19
C GLN A 64 14.10 -5.02 -4.43
N VAL A 65 14.87 -5.31 -3.39
CA VAL A 65 15.52 -4.31 -2.52
C VAL A 65 16.36 -3.32 -3.31
N SER A 66 17.23 -3.82 -4.21
CA SER A 66 18.08 -2.95 -5.04
C SER A 66 17.26 -2.01 -5.95
N ALA A 67 16.12 -2.47 -6.48
CA ALA A 67 15.26 -1.65 -7.32
C ALA A 67 14.58 -0.53 -6.50
N ILE A 68 14.20 -0.81 -5.25
CA ILE A 68 13.63 0.18 -4.33
C ILE A 68 14.69 1.26 -4.02
N HIS A 69 15.88 0.86 -3.59
CA HIS A 69 16.96 1.82 -3.29
C HIS A 69 17.35 2.66 -4.51
N ASN A 70 17.42 2.06 -5.70
CA ASN A 70 17.75 2.78 -6.94
C ASN A 70 16.68 3.82 -7.33
N GLN A 71 15.42 3.64 -6.94
CA GLN A 71 14.33 4.51 -7.37
C GLN A 71 13.86 5.48 -6.29
N LEU A 72 13.96 5.12 -5.02
CA LEU A 72 13.47 5.91 -3.90
C LEU A 72 14.58 6.26 -2.89
N GLY A 73 15.79 5.71 -3.05
CA GLY A 73 16.89 5.96 -2.13
C GLY A 73 16.56 5.50 -0.70
N ASP A 74 16.98 6.32 0.26
CA ASP A 74 16.75 6.11 1.69
C ASP A 74 15.47 6.81 2.20
N ALA A 75 14.64 7.32 1.29
CA ALA A 75 13.40 8.02 1.65
C ALA A 75 12.31 7.08 2.19
N VAL A 76 12.49 5.76 2.04
CA VAL A 76 11.55 4.73 2.49
C VAL A 76 12.23 3.69 3.37
N GLY A 77 11.47 3.13 4.33
CA GLY A 77 11.88 1.92 5.03
C GLY A 77 11.68 0.69 4.13
N VAL A 78 12.49 -0.34 4.34
CA VAL A 78 12.37 -1.61 3.61
C VAL A 78 12.26 -2.75 4.61
N CYS A 79 11.12 -3.47 4.58
CA CYS A 79 10.90 -4.69 5.32
C CYS A 79 10.98 -5.88 4.36
N VAL A 80 12.01 -6.73 4.54
CA VAL A 80 12.29 -7.84 3.61
C VAL A 80 11.62 -9.12 4.11
N GLU A 81 10.71 -9.66 3.31
CA GLU A 81 10.11 -10.96 3.58
C GLU A 81 11.14 -12.08 3.32
N PRO A 82 11.38 -12.98 4.29
CA PRO A 82 12.31 -14.10 4.12
C PRO A 82 11.81 -15.11 3.07
N CYS A 83 10.48 -15.24 2.95
CA CYS A 83 9.81 -16.03 1.93
C CYS A 83 8.40 -15.48 1.68
N ARG A 84 7.88 -15.69 0.48
CA ARG A 84 6.51 -15.28 0.14
C ARG A 84 5.50 -16.20 0.82
N ARG A 85 4.59 -15.61 1.58
CA ARG A 85 3.53 -16.30 2.34
C ARG A 85 2.18 -15.59 2.20
N ASP A 86 1.99 -14.85 1.10
CA ASP A 86 0.78 -14.09 0.81
C ASP A 86 0.61 -12.82 1.66
N THR A 87 -0.56 -12.20 1.63
CA THR A 87 -0.81 -10.85 2.13
C THR A 87 -0.70 -10.74 3.65
N PHE A 88 -1.37 -11.62 4.40
CA PHE A 88 -1.40 -11.51 5.85
C PHE A 88 -0.03 -11.63 6.53
N PRO A 89 0.82 -12.61 6.21
CA PRO A 89 2.16 -12.69 6.78
C PRO A 89 3.05 -11.50 6.43
N ALA A 90 2.91 -10.92 5.23
CA ALA A 90 3.63 -9.71 4.84
C ALA A 90 3.22 -8.51 5.71
N ILE A 91 1.91 -8.32 5.95
CA ILE A 91 1.38 -7.28 6.83
C ILE A 91 1.89 -7.49 8.26
N ALA A 92 1.74 -8.69 8.81
CA ALA A 92 2.15 -9.00 10.18
C ALA A 92 3.65 -8.74 10.40
N LEU A 93 4.50 -9.20 9.48
CA LEU A 93 5.94 -8.97 9.53
C LEU A 93 6.29 -7.48 9.46
N ALA A 94 5.67 -6.75 8.54
CA ALA A 94 5.95 -5.32 8.36
C ALA A 94 5.44 -4.50 9.55
N THR A 95 4.31 -4.87 10.16
CA THR A 95 3.80 -4.22 11.37
C THR A 95 4.72 -4.46 12.57
N ALA A 96 5.19 -5.70 12.77
CA ALA A 96 6.19 -6.02 13.79
C ALA A 96 7.49 -5.23 13.55
N TYR A 97 7.96 -5.15 12.30
CA TYR A 97 9.12 -4.32 11.93
C TYR A 97 8.93 -2.83 12.27
N LEU A 98 7.75 -2.27 12.00
CA LEU A 98 7.44 -0.89 12.37
C LEU A 98 7.52 -0.68 13.88
N HIS A 99 6.98 -1.61 14.67
CA HIS A 99 7.02 -1.53 16.13
C HIS A 99 8.43 -1.75 16.67
N ASP A 100 9.05 -2.89 16.36
CA ASP A 100 10.28 -3.35 17.01
C ASP A 100 11.53 -2.60 16.52
N VAL A 101 11.53 -2.15 15.25
CA VAL A 101 12.72 -1.54 14.61
C VAL A 101 12.55 -0.05 14.40
N LYS A 102 11.35 0.40 14.03
CA LYS A 102 11.07 1.82 13.75
C LYS A 102 10.51 2.57 14.97
N GLY A 103 10.14 1.86 16.03
CA GLY A 103 9.63 2.45 17.26
C GLY A 103 8.21 3.01 17.19
N VAL A 104 7.41 2.56 16.21
CA VAL A 104 6.00 2.94 16.10
C VAL A 104 5.24 2.42 17.31
N GLY A 105 4.50 3.28 17.98
CA GLY A 105 3.73 2.94 19.19
C GLY A 105 2.59 1.96 18.89
N MET A 106 2.22 1.17 19.90
CA MET A 106 1.14 0.17 19.78
C MET A 106 -0.24 0.79 19.49
N ASP A 107 -0.44 2.03 19.90
CA ASP A 107 -1.70 2.76 19.68
C ASP A 107 -1.68 3.62 18.39
N GLU A 108 -0.56 3.63 17.67
CA GLU A 108 -0.46 4.36 16.41
C GLU A 108 -1.04 3.54 15.26
N PRO A 109 -1.95 4.12 14.44
CA PRO A 109 -2.51 3.42 13.31
C PRO A 109 -1.47 3.19 12.22
N VAL A 110 -1.56 2.02 11.59
CA VAL A 110 -0.74 1.65 10.43
C VAL A 110 -1.66 1.45 9.23
N VAL A 111 -1.43 2.21 8.18
CA VAL A 111 -2.15 2.10 6.91
C VAL A 111 -1.46 1.06 6.02
N VAL A 112 -2.22 0.11 5.50
CA VAL A 112 -1.71 -0.88 4.55
C VAL A 112 -2.29 -0.59 3.16
N CYS A 113 -1.42 -0.44 2.18
CA CYS A 113 -1.81 -0.10 0.81
C CYS A 113 -1.00 -0.96 -0.18
N PRO A 114 -1.60 -1.45 -1.27
CA PRO A 114 -0.82 -2.06 -2.35
C PRO A 114 0.02 -1.00 -3.08
N VAL A 115 1.13 -1.43 -3.68
CA VAL A 115 2.05 -0.52 -4.42
C VAL A 115 1.59 -0.23 -5.84
N ASP A 116 0.51 -0.84 -6.31
CA ASP A 116 0.11 -0.83 -7.72
C ASP A 116 -1.27 -0.23 -8.05
N PRO A 117 -1.93 0.57 -7.19
CA PRO A 117 -3.16 1.24 -7.60
C PRO A 117 -2.83 2.38 -8.56
N TYR A 118 -3.55 2.44 -9.70
CA TYR A 118 -3.52 3.58 -10.61
C TYR A 118 -4.69 4.51 -10.27
N VAL A 119 -4.43 5.47 -9.38
CA VAL A 119 -5.43 6.33 -8.75
C VAL A 119 -4.96 7.78 -8.75
N ASN A 120 -5.87 8.70 -8.42
CA ASN A 120 -5.60 10.11 -8.16
C ASN A 120 -5.26 10.34 -6.67
N ASN A 121 -4.92 11.56 -6.32
CA ASN A 121 -4.58 11.94 -4.94
C ASN A 121 -5.74 11.77 -3.96
N ASP A 122 -7.00 11.89 -4.42
CA ASP A 122 -8.21 11.66 -3.61
C ASP A 122 -8.18 10.30 -2.87
N TYR A 123 -7.58 9.27 -3.50
CA TYR A 123 -7.38 7.98 -2.88
C TYR A 123 -6.48 8.05 -1.64
N PHE A 124 -5.39 8.82 -1.71
CA PHE A 124 -4.45 8.97 -0.60
C PHE A 124 -4.99 9.94 0.47
N GLU A 125 -5.80 10.92 0.08
CA GLU A 125 -6.57 11.76 1.01
C GLU A 125 -7.57 10.92 1.81
N ALA A 126 -8.26 9.98 1.16
CA ALA A 126 -9.14 9.04 1.83
C ALA A 126 -8.37 8.10 2.80
N LEU A 127 -7.17 7.66 2.45
CA LEU A 127 -6.30 6.90 3.37
C LEU A 127 -5.86 7.75 4.57
N GLN A 128 -5.59 9.03 4.38
CA GLN A 128 -5.27 9.94 5.49
C GLN A 128 -6.47 10.10 6.43
N GLN A 129 -7.67 10.25 5.87
CA GLN A 129 -8.91 10.30 6.67
C GLN A 129 -9.16 8.98 7.40
N LEU A 130 -8.89 7.84 6.78
CA LEU A 130 -8.99 6.52 7.40
C LEU A 130 -8.03 6.38 8.59
N SER A 131 -6.78 6.85 8.44
CA SER A 131 -5.81 6.89 9.54
C SER A 131 -6.32 7.74 10.71
N ALA A 132 -6.80 8.95 10.43
CA ALA A 132 -7.36 9.84 11.44
C ALA A 132 -8.63 9.29 12.11
N LEU A 133 -9.41 8.47 11.40
CA LEU A 133 -10.55 7.76 11.97
C LEU A 133 -10.08 6.66 12.92
N ALA A 134 -9.07 5.89 12.53
CA ALA A 134 -8.51 4.83 13.37
C ALA A 134 -7.91 5.37 14.68
N GLU A 135 -7.26 6.53 14.65
CA GLU A 135 -6.74 7.23 15.84
C GLU A 135 -7.82 7.56 16.88
N LYS A 136 -9.06 7.79 16.44
CA LYS A 136 -10.19 8.09 17.35
C LYS A 136 -10.69 6.86 18.10
N GLY A 137 -10.21 5.68 17.75
CA GLY A 137 -10.71 4.43 18.30
C GLY A 137 -12.08 4.04 17.73
N GLY A 138 -12.63 2.95 18.20
CA GLY A 138 -13.95 2.44 17.78
C GLY A 138 -13.87 1.14 16.95
N ALA A 139 -12.74 0.88 16.32
CA ALA A 139 -12.49 -0.40 15.63
C ALA A 139 -10.99 -0.71 15.62
N ASN A 140 -10.65 -1.99 15.80
CA ASN A 140 -9.27 -2.47 15.70
C ASN A 140 -8.79 -2.57 14.24
N LEU A 141 -9.72 -2.63 13.29
CA LEU A 141 -9.45 -2.70 11.87
C LEU A 141 -10.46 -1.83 11.12
N SER A 142 -9.95 -0.94 10.28
CA SER A 142 -10.75 -0.07 9.42
C SER A 142 -10.43 -0.35 7.96
N LEU A 143 -11.42 -0.35 7.10
CA LEU A 143 -11.29 -0.65 5.67
C LEU A 143 -11.78 0.53 4.84
N MET A 144 -11.08 0.84 3.76
CA MET A 144 -11.56 1.76 2.74
C MET A 144 -12.31 0.96 1.68
N GLY A 145 -13.62 1.20 1.55
CA GLY A 145 -14.44 0.66 0.47
C GLY A 145 -14.30 1.50 -0.79
N ILE A 146 -14.24 0.83 -1.94
CA ILE A 146 -14.30 1.48 -3.26
C ILE A 146 -15.61 1.06 -3.91
N GLU A 147 -16.38 2.04 -4.38
CA GLU A 147 -17.64 1.75 -5.06
C GLU A 147 -17.39 1.00 -6.37
N PRO A 148 -18.00 -0.17 -6.56
CA PRO A 148 -17.80 -0.96 -7.76
C PRO A 148 -18.44 -0.28 -8.98
N THR A 149 -17.69 -0.15 -10.08
CA THR A 149 -18.19 0.41 -11.34
C THR A 149 -18.91 -0.61 -12.22
N TYR A 150 -18.74 -1.90 -11.94
CA TYR A 150 -19.41 -3.01 -12.60
C TYR A 150 -19.42 -4.23 -11.67
N PRO A 151 -20.40 -5.14 -11.80
CA PRO A 151 -20.43 -6.38 -11.04
C PRO A 151 -19.28 -7.31 -11.47
N SER A 152 -18.56 -7.87 -10.50
CA SER A 152 -17.45 -8.79 -10.76
C SER A 152 -17.51 -9.98 -9.81
N GLU A 153 -17.39 -11.18 -10.33
CA GLU A 153 -17.27 -12.42 -9.55
C GLU A 153 -15.81 -12.67 -9.07
N LYS A 154 -14.86 -11.81 -9.49
CA LYS A 154 -13.43 -11.98 -9.18
C LYS A 154 -12.99 -11.30 -7.89
N TYR A 155 -13.85 -10.45 -7.32
CA TYR A 155 -13.55 -9.66 -6.13
C TYR A 155 -14.62 -9.93 -5.06
N GLY A 156 -14.19 -9.86 -3.81
CA GLY A 156 -15.12 -9.82 -2.69
C GLY A 156 -15.72 -8.42 -2.54
N TYR A 157 -16.92 -8.35 -1.97
CA TYR A 157 -17.61 -7.10 -1.68
C TYR A 157 -17.71 -6.87 -0.19
N ILE A 158 -17.39 -5.67 0.25
CA ILE A 158 -17.64 -5.19 1.61
C ILE A 158 -19.11 -4.77 1.67
N ILE A 159 -19.89 -5.38 2.55
CA ILE A 159 -21.28 -5.01 2.79
C ILE A 159 -21.37 -4.24 4.11
N PRO A 160 -21.57 -2.90 4.07
CA PRO A 160 -21.73 -2.12 5.28
C PRO A 160 -23.10 -2.36 5.93
N GLU A 161 -23.25 -2.03 7.21
CA GLU A 161 -24.54 -2.08 7.92
C GLU A 161 -25.49 -0.95 7.48
N SER A 162 -24.94 0.17 7.02
CA SER A 162 -25.69 1.35 6.59
C SER A 162 -25.03 2.04 5.41
N ALA A 163 -25.75 2.97 4.77
CA ALA A 163 -25.24 3.81 3.69
C ALA A 163 -24.44 5.03 4.19
N ALA A 164 -24.12 5.11 5.48
CA ALA A 164 -23.30 6.21 6.01
C ALA A 164 -21.86 6.11 5.49
N ALA A 165 -21.18 7.25 5.37
CA ALA A 165 -19.79 7.32 4.91
C ALA A 165 -18.83 6.48 5.79
N VAL A 166 -19.13 6.36 7.08
CA VAL A 166 -18.48 5.45 8.02
C VAL A 166 -19.54 4.53 8.61
N SER A 167 -19.36 3.25 8.45
CA SER A 167 -20.33 2.23 8.90
C SER A 167 -19.61 0.96 9.33
N PRO A 168 -20.11 0.24 10.34
CA PRO A 168 -19.61 -1.10 10.62
C PRO A 168 -19.76 -2.01 9.40
N VAL A 169 -18.83 -2.96 9.26
CA VAL A 169 -18.92 -3.99 8.22
C VAL A 169 -19.86 -5.09 8.69
N ARG A 170 -20.95 -5.29 7.95
CA ARG A 170 -21.91 -6.35 8.24
C ARG A 170 -21.38 -7.72 7.82
N THR A 171 -20.80 -7.82 6.62
CA THR A 171 -20.29 -9.08 6.06
C THR A 171 -19.47 -8.82 4.81
N PHE A 172 -18.81 -9.86 4.33
CA PHE A 172 -18.17 -9.91 3.00
C PHE A 172 -18.91 -10.91 2.11
N LYS A 173 -18.99 -10.62 0.81
CA LYS A 173 -19.55 -11.54 -0.21
C LYS A 173 -18.56 -11.73 -1.34
#